data_fd2023616fc9b17d28d22922fd3a00b0
#
_entry.id   fd2023616fc9b17d28d22922fd3a00b0
#
_cell.length_a   1.000
_cell.length_b   1.000
_cell.length_c   1.000
_cell.angle_alpha   90.00
_cell.angle_beta   90.00
_cell.angle_gamma   90.00
#
_symmetry.space_group_name_H-M   'P 1'
#
loop_
_entity.id
_entity.type
_entity.pdbx_description
1 polymer ?
#
loop_
_entity_poly.entity_id
_entity_poly.type
_entity_poly.pdbx_seq_one_letter_code
_entity_poly.pdbx_strand_id
1 'polypeptide(L)'
;LVDKYQVRLKRFFLNLTGGDPVLSDDLAQETFIKVYYNLRSYKGLSSFSTWIYRVAYNVFYDELRKSREWEDASVDEVANLLEQPPECVDRNIDISRALSILRPEERTAITLFFVEDLAVAKIAEIMSISEGTVKSHLFRAKQKLGEYLKKNGYE
;
A
#
# COMPACT_ATOMS: atom_id res chain seq x y z
N LEU A 1 6.36 4.91 20.66
CA LEU A 1 6.30 5.36 19.26
C LEU A 1 6.13 4.19 18.29
N VAL A 2 6.97 3.16 18.43
CA VAL A 2 6.87 1.93 17.61
C VAL A 2 5.52 1.25 17.82
N ASP A 3 5.08 1.11 19.07
CA ASP A 3 3.81 0.45 19.41
C ASP A 3 2.60 1.14 18.75
N LYS A 4 2.62 2.47 18.67
CA LYS A 4 1.53 3.24 18.08
C LYS A 4 1.40 2.99 16.57
N TYR A 5 2.50 2.89 15.85
CA TYR A 5 2.52 2.80 14.40
C TYR A 5 2.67 1.37 13.88
N GLN A 6 3.08 0.42 14.73
CA GLN A 6 3.33 -0.96 14.31
C GLN A 6 2.10 -1.61 13.67
N VAL A 7 0.95 -1.55 14.34
CA VAL A 7 -0.29 -2.12 13.84
C VAL A 7 -0.77 -1.40 12.58
N ARG A 8 -0.67 -0.07 12.56
CA ARG A 8 -1.10 0.76 11.43
C ARG A 8 -0.25 0.49 10.18
N LEU A 9 1.07 0.43 10.33
CA LEU A 9 1.97 0.17 9.20
C LEU A 9 1.82 -1.26 8.69
N LYS A 10 1.66 -2.24 9.56
CA LYS A 10 1.41 -3.62 9.16
C LYS A 10 0.12 -3.72 8.33
N ARG A 11 -0.97 -3.09 8.79
CA ARG A 11 -2.22 -3.03 8.05
C ARG A 11 -2.05 -2.35 6.70
N PHE A 12 -1.34 -1.22 6.68
CA PHE A 12 -1.04 -0.48 5.45
C PHE A 12 -0.33 -1.38 4.44
N PHE A 13 0.73 -2.07 4.84
CA PHE A 13 1.45 -2.97 3.95
C PHE A 13 0.65 -4.20 3.55
N LEU A 14 -0.18 -4.75 4.43
CA LEU A 14 -1.07 -5.85 4.06
C LEU A 14 -1.99 -5.45 2.91
N ASN A 15 -2.54 -4.24 2.96
CA ASN A 15 -3.39 -3.73 1.88
C ASN A 15 -2.61 -3.48 0.59
N LEU A 16 -1.34 -3.08 0.68
CA LEU A 16 -0.51 -2.82 -0.50
C LEU A 16 0.07 -4.09 -1.12
N THR A 17 0.30 -5.14 -0.33
CA THR A 17 0.93 -6.39 -0.80
C THR A 17 -0.08 -7.47 -1.19
N GLY A 18 -1.38 -7.17 -1.16
CA GLY A 18 -2.40 -8.17 -1.44
C GLY A 18 -2.60 -9.19 -0.34
N GLY A 19 -2.22 -8.85 0.90
CA GLY A 19 -2.42 -9.70 2.07
C GLY A 19 -1.25 -10.60 2.43
N ASP A 20 -0.05 -10.34 1.90
CA ASP A 20 1.16 -11.11 2.22
C ASP A 20 1.68 -10.72 3.61
N PRO A 21 1.53 -11.58 4.64
CA PRO A 21 1.93 -11.21 6.00
C PRO A 21 3.45 -11.15 6.19
N VAL A 22 4.20 -12.02 5.51
CA VAL A 22 5.66 -12.07 5.64
C VAL A 22 6.30 -10.83 5.03
N LEU A 23 5.91 -10.51 3.81
CA LEU A 23 6.40 -9.30 3.12
C LEU A 23 5.98 -8.03 3.86
N SER A 24 4.75 -7.99 4.36
CA SER A 24 4.26 -6.84 5.13
C SER A 24 5.05 -6.61 6.41
N ASP A 25 5.40 -7.66 7.14
CA ASP A 25 6.25 -7.56 8.32
C ASP A 25 7.65 -7.05 7.97
N ASP A 26 8.25 -7.57 6.90
CA ASP A 26 9.57 -7.16 6.44
C ASP A 26 9.59 -5.67 6.04
N LEU A 27 8.57 -5.22 5.32
CA LEU A 27 8.45 -3.82 4.89
C LEU A 27 8.23 -2.89 6.10
N ALA A 28 7.43 -3.33 7.08
CA ALA A 28 7.22 -2.56 8.31
C ALA A 28 8.52 -2.42 9.10
N GLN A 29 9.28 -3.49 9.25
CA GLN A 29 10.58 -3.46 9.93
C GLN A 29 11.55 -2.54 9.22
N GLU A 30 11.66 -2.64 7.90
CA GLU A 30 12.52 -1.76 7.10
C GLU A 30 12.11 -0.29 7.25
N THR A 31 10.80 -0.01 7.30
CA THR A 31 10.29 1.34 7.51
C THR A 31 10.75 1.87 8.88
N PHE A 32 10.62 1.09 9.96
CA PHE A 32 11.07 1.52 11.28
C PHE A 32 12.57 1.73 11.35
N ILE A 33 13.36 0.90 10.69
CA ILE A 33 14.82 1.08 10.60
C ILE A 33 15.14 2.41 9.92
N LYS A 34 14.51 2.71 8.79
CA LYS A 34 14.72 3.98 8.07
C LYS A 34 14.24 5.18 8.89
N VAL A 35 13.13 5.06 9.59
CA VAL A 35 12.62 6.10 10.48
C VAL A 35 13.66 6.38 11.58
N TYR A 36 14.19 5.35 12.21
CA TYR A 36 15.19 5.48 13.27
C TYR A 36 16.44 6.23 12.77
N TYR A 37 17.00 5.82 11.64
CA TYR A 37 18.20 6.44 11.10
C TYR A 37 17.98 7.86 10.59
N ASN A 38 16.77 8.19 10.17
CA ASN A 38 16.45 9.49 9.59
C ASN A 38 15.67 10.40 10.55
N LEU A 39 15.49 10.00 11.80
CA LEU A 39 14.71 10.77 12.77
C LEU A 39 15.28 12.18 12.98
N ARG A 40 16.60 12.34 12.93
CA ARG A 40 17.26 13.63 13.05
C ARG A 40 17.00 14.56 11.88
N SER A 41 16.68 14.02 10.71
CA SER A 41 16.36 14.81 9.52
C SER A 41 14.90 15.25 9.47
N TYR A 42 14.06 14.76 10.39
CA TYR A 42 12.68 15.22 10.50
C TYR A 42 12.65 16.64 11.03
N LYS A 43 12.20 17.58 10.18
CA LYS A 43 12.23 19.01 10.48
C LYS A 43 10.92 19.59 11.00
N GLY A 44 9.89 18.74 11.18
CA GLY A 44 8.58 19.20 11.63
C GLY A 44 7.76 19.97 10.60
N LEU A 45 8.18 19.97 9.32
CA LEU A 45 7.48 20.64 8.23
C LEU A 45 6.16 19.98 7.87
N SER A 46 6.05 18.66 8.12
CA SER A 46 4.81 17.91 8.02
C SER A 46 4.53 17.22 9.34
N SER A 47 3.32 16.69 9.53
CA SER A 47 3.03 15.90 10.73
C SER A 47 3.93 14.66 10.74
N PHE A 48 4.27 14.17 11.93
CA PHE A 48 5.09 12.97 12.09
C PHE A 48 4.43 11.77 11.41
N SER A 49 3.12 11.66 11.49
CA SER A 49 2.34 10.63 10.83
C SER A 49 2.51 10.67 9.30
N THR A 50 2.41 11.85 8.69
CA THR A 50 2.62 12.03 7.25
C THR A 50 4.04 11.63 6.86
N TRP A 51 5.02 12.01 7.65
CA TRP A 51 6.44 11.68 7.40
C TRP A 51 6.68 10.17 7.45
N ILE A 52 6.13 9.47 8.45
CA ILE A 52 6.26 8.00 8.55
C ILE A 52 5.64 7.32 7.34
N TYR A 53 4.44 7.72 6.92
CA TYR A 53 3.79 7.13 5.73
C TYR A 53 4.57 7.42 4.46
N ARG A 54 5.22 8.57 4.37
CA ARG A 54 6.09 8.88 3.23
C ARG A 54 7.29 7.92 3.18
N VAL A 55 7.91 7.64 4.33
CA VAL A 55 8.98 6.65 4.43
C VAL A 55 8.47 5.27 4.04
N ALA A 56 7.32 4.87 4.56
CA ALA A 56 6.69 3.58 4.26
C ALA A 56 6.36 3.43 2.76
N TYR A 57 5.84 4.47 2.16
CA TYR A 57 5.54 4.50 0.73
C TYR A 57 6.82 4.32 -0.11
N ASN A 58 7.89 5.00 0.25
CA ASN A 58 9.17 4.85 -0.44
C ASN A 58 9.75 3.44 -0.29
N VAL A 59 9.62 2.82 0.88
CA VAL A 59 10.03 1.43 1.11
C VAL A 59 9.25 0.49 0.19
N PHE A 60 7.95 0.66 0.09
CA PHE A 60 7.10 -0.14 -0.78
C PHE A 60 7.48 0.00 -2.27
N TYR A 61 7.73 1.21 -2.71
CA TYR A 61 8.14 1.48 -4.10
C TYR A 61 9.50 0.88 -4.44
N ASP A 62 10.45 0.95 -3.51
CA ASP A 62 11.75 0.30 -3.70
C ASP A 62 11.61 -1.21 -3.85
N GLU A 63 10.71 -1.82 -3.07
CA GLU A 63 10.41 -3.25 -3.19
C GLU A 63 9.77 -3.59 -4.53
N LEU A 64 8.84 -2.76 -5.01
CA LEU A 64 8.24 -2.95 -6.33
C LEU A 64 9.28 -2.89 -7.45
N ARG A 65 10.23 -1.96 -7.38
CA ARG A 65 11.30 -1.86 -8.37
C ARG A 65 12.16 -3.11 -8.38
N LYS A 66 12.53 -3.63 -7.21
CA LYS A 66 13.29 -4.87 -7.08
C LYS A 66 12.53 -6.05 -7.68
N SER A 67 11.23 -6.16 -7.39
CA SER A 67 10.38 -7.23 -7.95
C SER A 67 10.32 -7.17 -9.46
N ARG A 68 10.20 -5.98 -10.05
CA ARG A 68 10.19 -5.81 -11.51
C ARG A 68 11.49 -6.22 -12.16
N GLU A 69 12.63 -5.90 -11.54
CA GLU A 69 13.95 -6.32 -12.02
C GLU A 69 14.08 -7.84 -12.02
N TRP A 70 13.51 -8.52 -11.03
CA TRP A 70 13.47 -9.97 -10.95
C TRP A 70 12.50 -10.60 -11.97
N GLU A 71 11.36 -9.95 -12.22
CA GLU A 71 10.37 -10.41 -13.20
C GLU A 71 10.89 -10.35 -14.63
N ASP A 72 11.66 -9.32 -14.97
CA ASP A 72 12.33 -9.22 -16.27
C ASP A 72 13.34 -10.34 -16.48
N ALA A 73 13.82 -10.99 -15.41
CA ALA A 73 14.75 -12.10 -15.44
C ALA A 73 14.09 -13.49 -15.37
N SER A 74 12.80 -13.58 -14.97
CA SER A 74 12.09 -14.87 -14.79
C SER A 74 10.59 -14.73 -15.08
N VAL A 75 10.25 -14.62 -16.38
CA VAL A 75 8.88 -14.25 -16.84
C VAL A 75 7.81 -15.32 -16.58
N ASP A 76 8.16 -16.58 -16.31
CA ASP A 76 7.20 -17.68 -16.34
C ASP A 76 6.71 -18.22 -14.97
N GLU A 77 7.36 -17.90 -13.85
CA GLU A 77 7.00 -18.50 -12.56
C GLU A 77 6.13 -17.63 -11.64
N VAL A 78 6.12 -16.32 -11.81
CA VAL A 78 5.42 -15.41 -10.89
C VAL A 78 3.92 -15.32 -11.17
N ALA A 79 3.51 -15.52 -12.43
CA ALA A 79 2.09 -15.52 -12.80
C ALA A 79 1.31 -16.66 -12.14
N ASN A 80 1.96 -17.78 -11.84
CA ASN A 80 1.32 -18.96 -11.24
C ASN A 80 1.17 -18.86 -9.72
N LEU A 81 1.94 -17.99 -9.04
CA LEU A 81 1.85 -17.80 -7.59
C LEU A 81 0.69 -16.89 -7.15
N LEU A 82 0.15 -16.11 -8.10
CA LEU A 82 -0.98 -15.20 -7.84
C LEU A 82 -2.34 -15.85 -8.04
N GLU A 83 -2.40 -17.09 -8.56
CA GLU A 83 -3.63 -17.77 -8.93
C GLU A 83 -4.21 -18.72 -7.87
N GLN A 84 -3.57 -18.91 -6.72
CA GLN A 84 -4.16 -19.76 -5.67
C GLN A 84 -4.67 -18.92 -4.51
N PRO A 85 -6.00 -18.74 -4.41
CA PRO A 85 -6.59 -18.11 -3.24
C PRO A 85 -6.52 -19.08 -2.06
N PRO A 86 -5.95 -18.68 -0.91
CA PRO A 86 -6.13 -19.46 0.31
C PRO A 86 -7.60 -19.41 0.70
N GLU A 87 -8.16 -20.58 1.01
CA GLU A 87 -9.56 -20.75 1.41
C GLU A 87 -9.84 -20.21 2.82
N CYS A 88 -9.44 -19.00 3.13
CA CYS A 88 -9.77 -18.39 4.41
C CYS A 88 -10.65 -17.17 4.19
N VAL A 89 -11.90 -17.30 4.59
CA VAL A 89 -12.90 -16.23 4.56
C VAL A 89 -12.65 -15.29 5.74
N ASP A 90 -11.63 -14.44 5.62
CA ASP A 90 -11.47 -13.29 6.51
C ASP A 90 -11.76 -12.03 5.69
N ARG A 91 -12.60 -11.14 6.23
CA ARG A 91 -12.96 -9.87 5.58
C ARG A 91 -11.73 -9.05 5.20
N ASN A 92 -10.68 -9.09 6.01
CA ASN A 92 -9.44 -8.38 5.74
C ASN A 92 -8.71 -8.93 4.52
N ILE A 93 -8.76 -10.25 4.30
CA ILE A 93 -8.17 -10.90 3.13
C ILE A 93 -8.96 -10.54 1.88
N ASP A 94 -10.29 -10.47 1.97
CA ASP A 94 -11.14 -10.10 0.84
C ASP A 94 -10.88 -8.66 0.39
N ILE A 95 -10.70 -7.73 1.32
CA ILE A 95 -10.35 -6.34 1.01
C ILE A 95 -8.98 -6.28 0.34
N SER A 96 -7.99 -6.98 0.89
CA SER A 96 -6.64 -7.03 0.31
C SER A 96 -6.63 -7.60 -1.10
N ARG A 97 -7.47 -8.61 -1.37
CA ARG A 97 -7.63 -9.17 -2.71
C ARG A 97 -8.30 -8.19 -3.67
N ALA A 98 -9.35 -7.54 -3.23
CA ALA A 98 -10.01 -6.52 -4.03
C ALA A 98 -9.05 -5.40 -4.41
N LEU A 99 -8.21 -4.97 -3.46
CA LEU A 99 -7.20 -3.96 -3.72
C LEU A 99 -6.09 -4.45 -4.65
N SER A 100 -5.82 -5.75 -4.72
CA SER A 100 -4.74 -6.30 -5.55
C SER A 100 -4.98 -6.14 -7.04
N ILE A 101 -6.23 -5.93 -7.49
CA ILE A 101 -6.54 -5.66 -8.90
C ILE A 101 -6.15 -4.26 -9.35
N LEU A 102 -5.90 -3.37 -8.39
CA LEU A 102 -5.55 -1.97 -8.67
C LEU A 102 -4.06 -1.83 -8.99
N ARG A 103 -3.74 -0.80 -9.76
CA ARG A 103 -2.35 -0.39 -9.93
C ARG A 103 -1.78 0.05 -8.58
N PRO A 104 -0.46 -0.07 -8.35
CA PRO A 104 0.13 0.31 -7.06
C PRO A 104 -0.20 1.72 -6.61
N GLU A 105 -0.21 2.69 -7.52
CA GLU A 105 -0.54 4.08 -7.22
C GLU A 105 -2.01 4.24 -6.80
N GLU A 106 -2.91 3.58 -7.51
CA GLU A 106 -4.35 3.60 -7.19
C GLU A 106 -4.62 2.92 -5.86
N ARG A 107 -3.97 1.78 -5.63
CA ARG A 107 -4.08 1.02 -4.38
C ARG A 107 -3.59 1.83 -3.18
N THR A 108 -2.44 2.47 -3.32
CA THR A 108 -1.87 3.32 -2.28
C THR A 108 -2.79 4.50 -1.96
N ALA A 109 -3.25 5.22 -2.98
CA ALA A 109 -4.12 6.38 -2.79
C ALA A 109 -5.43 6.00 -2.09
N ILE A 110 -6.08 4.93 -2.52
CA ILE A 110 -7.35 4.52 -1.92
C ILE A 110 -7.18 3.98 -0.51
N THR A 111 -6.08 3.29 -0.23
CA THR A 111 -5.76 2.81 1.12
C THR A 111 -5.53 3.98 2.07
N LEU A 112 -4.74 4.96 1.66
CA LEU A 112 -4.47 6.14 2.48
C LEU A 112 -5.75 6.97 2.73
N PHE A 113 -6.63 7.05 1.75
CA PHE A 113 -7.85 7.84 1.85
C PHE A 113 -8.92 7.14 2.72
N PHE A 114 -9.23 5.88 2.44
CA PHE A 114 -10.34 5.18 3.10
C PHE A 114 -9.95 4.42 4.36
N VAL A 115 -8.78 3.80 4.39
CA VAL A 115 -8.35 3.00 5.53
C VAL A 115 -7.65 3.87 6.57
N GLU A 116 -6.74 4.73 6.12
CA GLU A 116 -5.96 5.60 7.01
C GLU A 116 -6.62 6.96 7.25
N ASP A 117 -7.72 7.24 6.57
CA ASP A 117 -8.54 8.45 6.75
C ASP A 117 -7.73 9.75 6.58
N LEU A 118 -6.90 9.81 5.55
CA LEU A 118 -6.07 10.98 5.26
C LEU A 118 -6.71 11.86 4.19
N ALA A 119 -6.54 13.18 4.34
CA ALA A 119 -6.99 14.15 3.35
C ALA A 119 -6.15 14.05 2.06
N VAL A 120 -6.75 14.44 0.94
CA VAL A 120 -6.09 14.42 -0.39
C VAL A 120 -4.76 15.17 -0.36
N ALA A 121 -4.69 16.31 0.32
CA ALA A 121 -3.45 17.10 0.46
C ALA A 121 -2.33 16.31 1.13
N LYS A 122 -2.65 15.55 2.17
CA LYS A 122 -1.69 14.68 2.88
C LYS A 122 -1.22 13.52 2.01
N ILE A 123 -2.13 12.91 1.28
CA ILE A 123 -1.81 11.82 0.35
C ILE A 123 -0.87 12.33 -0.75
N ALA A 124 -1.11 13.54 -1.27
CA ALA A 124 -0.25 14.18 -2.25
C ALA A 124 1.18 14.36 -1.72
N GLU A 125 1.33 14.79 -0.47
CA GLU A 125 2.64 14.90 0.18
C GLU A 125 3.32 13.53 0.33
N ILE A 126 2.59 12.52 0.77
CA ILE A 126 3.13 11.15 0.98
C ILE A 126 3.61 10.57 -0.34
N MET A 127 2.82 10.69 -1.39
CA MET A 127 3.12 10.11 -2.70
C MET A 127 3.98 11.01 -3.59
N SER A 128 4.24 12.26 -3.20
CA SER A 128 4.99 13.26 -3.96
C SER A 128 4.39 13.51 -5.36
N ILE A 129 3.07 13.64 -5.40
CA ILE A 129 2.30 13.95 -6.61
C ILE A 129 1.33 15.08 -6.34
N SER A 130 0.71 15.62 -7.38
CA SER A 130 -0.29 16.68 -7.24
C SER A 130 -1.61 16.15 -6.66
N GLU A 131 -2.38 17.02 -6.03
CA GLU A 131 -3.71 16.67 -5.52
C GLU A 131 -4.64 16.21 -6.64
N GLY A 132 -4.54 16.81 -7.82
CA GLY A 132 -5.30 16.39 -9.00
C GLY A 132 -4.99 14.96 -9.42
N THR A 133 -3.72 14.58 -9.35
CA THR A 133 -3.30 13.19 -9.64
C THR A 133 -3.84 12.22 -8.59
N VAL A 134 -3.84 12.60 -7.31
CA VAL A 134 -4.45 11.79 -6.25
C VAL A 134 -5.93 11.57 -6.53
N LYS A 135 -6.67 12.62 -6.87
CA LYS A 135 -8.09 12.53 -7.20
C LYS A 135 -8.35 11.61 -8.38
N SER A 136 -7.49 11.68 -9.42
CA SER A 136 -7.58 10.78 -10.57
C SER A 136 -7.36 9.32 -10.18
N HIS A 137 -6.38 9.04 -9.34
CA HIS A 137 -6.13 7.69 -8.84
C HIS A 137 -7.30 7.17 -8.00
N LEU A 138 -7.88 8.01 -7.15
CA LEU A 138 -9.05 7.65 -6.34
C LEU A 138 -10.26 7.34 -7.21
N PHE A 139 -10.50 8.14 -8.25
CA PHE A 139 -11.60 7.92 -9.16
C PHE A 139 -11.47 6.59 -9.91
N ARG A 140 -10.30 6.31 -10.46
CA ARG A 140 -10.04 5.05 -11.18
C ARG A 140 -10.12 3.85 -10.24
N ALA A 141 -9.60 3.97 -9.03
CA ALA A 141 -9.65 2.91 -8.04
C ALA A 141 -11.10 2.58 -7.66
N LYS A 142 -11.92 3.59 -7.39
CA LYS A 142 -13.34 3.39 -7.06
C LYS A 142 -14.09 2.71 -8.20
N GLN A 143 -13.83 3.11 -9.44
CA GLN A 143 -14.46 2.55 -10.63
C GLN A 143 -14.11 1.06 -10.78
N LYS A 144 -12.82 0.73 -10.68
CA LYS A 144 -12.35 -0.66 -10.79
C LYS A 144 -12.88 -1.53 -9.65
N LEU A 145 -12.88 -1.03 -8.43
CA LEU A 145 -13.43 -1.76 -7.27
C LEU A 145 -14.93 -1.98 -7.41
N GLY A 146 -15.68 -0.97 -7.89
CA GLY A 146 -17.10 -1.13 -8.13
C GLY A 146 -17.40 -2.23 -9.14
N GLU A 147 -16.65 -2.28 -10.23
CA GLU A 147 -16.79 -3.34 -11.25
C GLU A 147 -16.41 -4.71 -10.69
N TYR A 148 -15.32 -4.79 -9.94
CA TYR A 148 -14.87 -6.02 -9.31
C TYR A 148 -15.91 -6.57 -8.33
N LEU A 149 -16.47 -5.72 -7.49
CA LEU A 149 -17.47 -6.11 -6.51
C LEU A 149 -18.75 -6.62 -7.19
N LYS A 150 -19.18 -5.99 -8.26
CA LYS A 150 -20.34 -6.45 -9.04
C LYS A 150 -20.11 -7.83 -9.64
N LYS A 151 -18.92 -8.08 -10.21
CA LYS A 151 -18.58 -9.38 -10.82
C LYS A 151 -18.53 -10.51 -9.79
N ASN A 152 -18.23 -10.20 -8.53
CA ASN A 152 -18.08 -11.19 -7.46
C ASN A 152 -19.32 -11.27 -6.56
N GLY A 153 -20.45 -10.69 -6.98
CA GLY A 153 -21.73 -10.83 -6.31
C GLY A 153 -21.96 -9.93 -5.11
N TYR A 154 -21.14 -8.92 -4.93
CA TYR A 154 -21.35 -7.90 -3.92
C TYR A 154 -22.17 -6.76 -4.52
N GLU A 155 -23.29 -6.48 -3.94
CA GLU A 155 -24.13 -5.32 -4.30
C GLU A 155 -23.88 -4.13 -3.37
#